data_4eaed16a49c8b0d172f66007408f66d3
#
_entry.id   4eaed16a49c8b0d172f66007408f66d3
#
_cell.length_a   1.000
_cell.length_b   1.000
_cell.length_c   1.000
_cell.angle_alpha   90.00
_cell.angle_beta   90.00
_cell.angle_gamma   90.00
#
_symmetry.space_group_name_H-M   'P 1'
#
loop_
_entity.id
_entity.type
_entity.pdbx_description
1 polymer ?
#
loop_
_entity_poly.entity_id
_entity_poly.type
_entity_poly.pdbx_seq_one_letter_code
_entity_poly.pdbx_strand_id
1 'polypeptide(L)'
;MDDFGCKFFDFCPQCGKEQFLYTKRKYFQCSDCGFEFFFNMSAAVVAIIRNEKNEVLFTIRSHNPAKGMLDLPGGFVDTGETAEHALMREIKEELNLNLCNYQYIKTSPNEYPYGGFTYHTLDLVFECTVSNLKEIKADDDVSGYRFINVHEVNTGDIGLESIRNIVTYLRETEKSKR
;
A
#
# COMPACT_ATOMS: atom_id res chain seq x y z
N MET A 1 -12.44 21.19 7.03
CA MET A 1 -13.07 19.98 7.62
C MET A 1 -13.16 19.00 6.48
N ASP A 2 -12.23 18.08 6.44
CA ASP A 2 -12.12 17.16 5.32
C ASP A 2 -13.36 16.29 5.28
N ASP A 3 -14.03 16.30 4.14
CA ASP A 3 -15.31 15.65 3.87
C ASP A 3 -15.06 14.14 3.63
N PHE A 4 -14.52 13.50 4.66
CA PHE A 4 -14.13 12.10 4.67
C PHE A 4 -15.34 11.22 4.36
N GLY A 5 -15.46 10.77 3.11
CA GLY A 5 -16.37 9.68 2.73
C GLY A 5 -17.88 9.97 2.86
N CYS A 6 -18.29 11.21 3.25
CA CYS A 6 -19.70 11.54 3.48
C CYS A 6 -20.58 11.38 2.23
N LYS A 7 -19.99 11.30 1.03
CA LYS A 7 -20.72 11.14 -0.24
C LYS A 7 -20.99 9.69 -0.64
N PHE A 8 -20.45 8.72 0.07
CA PHE A 8 -20.49 7.30 -0.35
C PHE A 8 -21.41 6.43 0.51
N PHE A 9 -21.91 6.97 1.62
CA PHE A 9 -22.77 6.25 2.55
C PHE A 9 -24.08 7.00 2.77
N ASP A 10 -24.91 7.05 1.72
CA ASP A 10 -26.23 7.69 1.80
C ASP A 10 -27.22 6.88 2.64
N PHE A 11 -27.00 5.57 2.75
CA PHE A 11 -27.90 4.64 3.42
C PHE A 11 -27.19 3.87 4.53
N CYS A 12 -27.89 3.65 5.63
CA CYS A 12 -27.43 2.79 6.71
C CYS A 12 -27.35 1.33 6.23
N PRO A 13 -26.19 0.66 6.33
CA PRO A 13 -26.05 -0.72 5.86
C PRO A 13 -26.84 -1.73 6.69
N GLN A 14 -27.27 -1.37 7.92
CA GLN A 14 -28.06 -2.25 8.79
C GLN A 14 -29.57 -2.13 8.56
N CYS A 15 -30.11 -0.92 8.39
CA CYS A 15 -31.57 -0.72 8.29
C CYS A 15 -32.03 -0.11 6.95
N GLY A 16 -31.11 0.26 6.05
CA GLY A 16 -31.41 0.80 4.72
C GLY A 16 -31.94 2.23 4.69
N LYS A 17 -31.98 2.96 5.82
CA LYS A 17 -32.49 4.33 5.86
C LYS A 17 -31.41 5.38 5.57
N GLU A 18 -31.85 6.54 5.03
CA GLU A 18 -30.98 7.67 4.62
C GLU A 18 -30.45 8.51 5.80
N GLN A 19 -30.44 7.98 7.01
CA GLN A 19 -30.06 8.70 8.22
C GLN A 19 -28.70 8.25 8.76
N PHE A 20 -27.75 8.01 7.84
CA PHE A 20 -26.40 7.53 8.18
C PHE A 20 -25.41 8.69 8.06
N LEU A 21 -25.09 9.34 9.18
CA LEU A 21 -24.34 10.59 9.20
C LEU A 21 -22.95 10.42 9.82
N TYR A 22 -21.94 11.08 9.22
CA TYR A 22 -20.62 11.17 9.79
C TYR A 22 -20.60 12.12 11.00
N THR A 23 -20.14 11.61 12.13
CA THR A 23 -20.15 12.35 13.40
C THR A 23 -18.83 13.11 13.63
N LYS A 24 -18.84 14.10 14.54
CA LYS A 24 -17.63 14.79 15.01
C LYS A 24 -16.62 13.86 15.70
N ARG A 25 -17.04 12.65 16.10
CA ARG A 25 -16.19 11.61 16.70
C ARG A 25 -15.52 10.72 15.66
N LYS A 26 -15.63 11.07 14.38
CA LYS A 26 -14.99 10.36 13.25
C LYS A 26 -15.51 8.95 13.01
N TYR A 27 -16.81 8.71 13.18
CA TYR A 27 -17.51 7.49 12.77
C TYR A 27 -18.88 7.85 12.18
N PHE A 28 -19.48 6.94 11.43
CA PHE A 28 -20.85 7.07 10.94
C PHE A 28 -21.83 6.52 11.96
N GLN A 29 -22.93 7.21 12.16
CA GLN A 29 -24.02 6.76 13.04
C GLN A 29 -25.37 6.91 12.36
N CYS A 30 -26.21 5.87 12.45
CA CYS A 30 -27.59 5.93 12.01
C CYS A 30 -28.47 6.47 13.13
N SER A 31 -29.22 7.55 12.86
CA SER A 31 -30.14 8.13 13.85
C SER A 31 -31.41 7.30 14.07
N ASP A 32 -31.75 6.38 13.13
CA ASP A 32 -32.92 5.51 13.23
C ASP A 32 -32.69 4.26 14.04
N CYS A 33 -31.62 3.50 13.75
CA CYS A 33 -31.37 2.21 14.39
C CYS A 33 -30.19 2.22 15.36
N GLY A 34 -29.44 3.32 15.45
CA GLY A 34 -28.30 3.45 16.35
C GLY A 34 -27.03 2.75 15.85
N PHE A 35 -27.03 2.15 14.65
CA PHE A 35 -25.84 1.48 14.09
C PHE A 35 -24.66 2.45 13.98
N GLU A 36 -23.49 2.03 14.46
CA GLU A 36 -22.24 2.78 14.40
C GLU A 36 -21.24 2.05 13.49
N PHE A 37 -20.59 2.79 12.60
CA PHE A 37 -19.57 2.28 11.70
C PHE A 37 -18.30 3.14 11.75
N PHE A 38 -17.21 2.52 12.13
CA PHE A 38 -15.89 3.16 12.20
C PHE A 38 -15.16 2.95 10.88
N PHE A 39 -14.91 4.06 10.17
CA PHE A 39 -14.16 4.03 8.94
C PHE A 39 -12.66 4.12 9.25
N ASN A 40 -12.00 2.96 9.26
CA ASN A 40 -10.58 2.85 9.56
C ASN A 40 -9.74 2.77 8.29
N MET A 41 -8.44 3.05 8.40
CA MET A 41 -7.49 2.82 7.32
C MET A 41 -7.38 1.31 7.03
N SER A 42 -7.30 0.96 5.74
CA SER A 42 -6.98 -0.40 5.32
C SER A 42 -5.48 -0.65 5.50
N ALA A 43 -5.11 -1.80 6.03
CA ALA A 43 -3.71 -2.20 6.12
C ALA A 43 -3.21 -2.68 4.75
N ALA A 44 -2.00 -2.27 4.38
CA ALA A 44 -1.27 -2.76 3.23
C ALA A 44 0.19 -3.05 3.61
N VAL A 45 0.87 -3.90 2.87
CA VAL A 45 2.28 -4.22 3.05
C VAL A 45 3.09 -3.75 1.86
N VAL A 46 4.32 -3.33 2.12
CA VAL A 46 5.27 -2.88 1.10
C VAL A 46 6.64 -3.49 1.36
N ALA A 47 7.23 -4.13 0.36
CA ALA A 47 8.55 -4.74 0.44
C ALA A 47 9.63 -3.88 -0.20
N ILE A 48 10.71 -3.64 0.53
CA ILE A 48 11.97 -3.12 0.00
C ILE A 48 12.88 -4.32 -0.22
N ILE A 49 13.12 -4.66 -1.49
CA ILE A 49 14.01 -5.76 -1.90
C ILE A 49 15.20 -5.15 -2.64
N ARG A 50 16.42 -5.58 -2.30
CA ARG A 50 17.64 -5.06 -2.93
C ARG A 50 18.42 -6.16 -3.63
N ASN A 51 19.10 -5.78 -4.72
CA ASN A 51 20.08 -6.62 -5.37
C ASN A 51 21.50 -6.44 -4.77
N GLU A 52 22.48 -7.19 -5.31
CA GLU A 52 23.88 -7.12 -4.87
C GLU A 52 24.54 -5.76 -5.07
N LYS A 53 24.00 -4.91 -5.96
CA LYS A 53 24.44 -3.53 -6.18
C LYS A 53 23.76 -2.50 -5.26
N ASN A 54 22.97 -2.96 -4.30
CA ASN A 54 22.15 -2.12 -3.43
C ASN A 54 21.08 -1.31 -4.16
N GLU A 55 20.70 -1.71 -5.38
CA GLU A 55 19.57 -1.13 -6.10
C GLU A 55 18.27 -1.71 -5.58
N VAL A 56 17.24 -0.87 -5.45
CA VAL A 56 15.90 -1.27 -4.98
C VAL A 56 15.08 -1.82 -6.14
N LEU A 57 14.36 -2.90 -5.89
CA LEU A 57 13.39 -3.46 -6.83
C LEU A 57 12.13 -2.60 -6.84
N PHE A 58 11.83 -2.01 -7.99
CA PHE A 58 10.56 -1.36 -8.29
C PHE A 58 9.74 -2.22 -9.22
N THR A 59 8.44 -2.29 -8.98
CA THR A 59 7.44 -2.88 -9.88
C THR A 59 6.85 -1.80 -10.80
N ILE A 60 6.21 -2.22 -11.89
CA ILE A 60 5.47 -1.35 -12.81
C ILE A 60 4.00 -1.76 -12.73
N ARG A 61 3.14 -0.85 -12.29
CA ARG A 61 1.71 -1.10 -12.09
C ARG A 61 1.01 -1.49 -13.39
N SER A 62 0.25 -2.57 -13.38
CA SER A 62 -0.57 -3.01 -14.53
C SER A 62 -1.94 -2.35 -14.57
N HIS A 63 -2.44 -1.85 -13.43
CA HIS A 63 -3.79 -1.30 -13.25
C HIS A 63 -3.78 0.10 -12.64
N ASN A 64 -4.93 0.81 -12.76
CA ASN A 64 -5.15 2.07 -12.06
C ASN A 64 -5.43 1.82 -10.58
N PRO A 65 -5.09 2.76 -9.69
CA PRO A 65 -4.47 4.07 -9.97
C PRO A 65 -3.02 3.94 -10.42
N ALA A 66 -2.56 4.94 -11.17
CA ALA A 66 -1.16 5.11 -11.60
C ALA A 66 -0.60 3.97 -12.49
N LYS A 67 -1.42 3.41 -13.37
CA LYS A 67 -1.01 2.40 -14.35
C LYS A 67 0.25 2.84 -15.13
N GLY A 68 1.22 1.95 -15.23
CA GLY A 68 2.49 2.17 -15.93
C GLY A 68 3.54 2.93 -15.12
N MET A 69 3.22 3.40 -13.92
CA MET A 69 4.16 4.06 -13.02
C MET A 69 4.87 3.07 -12.11
N LEU A 70 5.97 3.52 -11.52
CA LEU A 70 6.74 2.75 -10.55
C LEU A 70 6.01 2.64 -9.21
N ASP A 71 6.14 1.47 -8.60
CA ASP A 71 5.67 1.13 -7.28
C ASP A 71 6.72 0.28 -6.55
N LEU A 72 6.50 -0.03 -5.29
CA LEU A 72 7.20 -1.10 -4.59
C LEU A 72 6.28 -2.33 -4.49
N PRO A 73 6.82 -3.54 -4.52
CA PRO A 73 6.00 -4.75 -4.44
C PRO A 73 5.25 -4.84 -3.11
N GLY A 74 4.01 -5.31 -3.16
CA GLY A 74 3.11 -5.45 -2.01
C GLY A 74 1.66 -5.15 -2.35
N GLY A 75 0.77 -5.27 -1.36
CA GLY A 75 -0.65 -5.08 -1.54
C GLY A 75 -1.43 -5.06 -0.23
N PHE A 76 -2.74 -5.26 -0.33
CA PHE A 76 -3.61 -5.21 0.85
C PHE A 76 -3.44 -6.44 1.74
N VAL A 77 -3.61 -6.23 3.04
CA VAL A 77 -3.74 -7.31 4.02
C VAL A 77 -5.18 -7.79 4.01
N ASP A 78 -5.39 -9.07 3.74
CA ASP A 78 -6.72 -9.69 3.69
C ASP A 78 -7.32 -9.89 5.09
N THR A 79 -8.65 -10.01 5.15
CA THR A 79 -9.35 -10.27 6.41
C THR A 79 -8.90 -11.61 7.02
N GLY A 80 -8.39 -11.54 8.24
CA GLY A 80 -7.87 -12.72 8.96
C GLY A 80 -6.41 -13.07 8.63
N GLU A 81 -5.75 -12.28 7.78
CA GLU A 81 -4.34 -12.43 7.46
C GLU A 81 -3.47 -11.56 8.38
N THR A 82 -2.25 -11.99 8.69
CA THR A 82 -1.26 -11.11 9.32
C THR A 82 -0.49 -10.34 8.26
N ALA A 83 0.13 -9.21 8.64
CA ALA A 83 0.96 -8.42 7.71
C ALA A 83 2.12 -9.25 7.13
N GLU A 84 2.71 -10.15 7.92
CA GLU A 84 3.79 -11.03 7.47
C GLU A 84 3.30 -12.06 6.43
N HIS A 85 2.11 -12.61 6.61
CA HIS A 85 1.53 -13.53 5.63
C HIS A 85 1.15 -12.80 4.35
N ALA A 86 0.52 -11.62 4.43
CA ALA A 86 0.23 -10.76 3.28
C ALA A 86 1.53 -10.44 2.51
N LEU A 87 2.59 -10.04 3.21
CA LEU A 87 3.88 -9.74 2.61
C LEU A 87 4.44 -10.93 1.82
N MET A 88 4.39 -12.14 2.39
CA MET A 88 4.87 -13.36 1.72
C MET A 88 4.01 -13.72 0.50
N ARG A 89 2.68 -13.59 0.63
CA ARG A 89 1.72 -13.87 -0.45
C ARG A 89 1.92 -12.90 -1.61
N GLU A 90 1.90 -11.60 -1.37
CA GLU A 90 2.04 -10.56 -2.39
C GLU A 90 3.36 -10.70 -3.17
N ILE A 91 4.49 -10.90 -2.47
CA ILE A 91 5.78 -11.08 -3.13
C ILE A 91 5.82 -12.37 -3.96
N LYS A 92 5.06 -13.40 -3.54
CA LYS A 92 4.95 -14.64 -4.30
C LYS A 92 4.06 -14.47 -5.53
N GLU A 93 2.93 -13.80 -5.40
CA GLU A 93 1.95 -13.56 -6.48
C GLU A 93 2.51 -12.61 -7.53
N GLU A 94 3.00 -11.44 -7.12
CA GLU A 94 3.48 -10.42 -8.05
C GLU A 94 4.82 -10.75 -8.73
N LEU A 95 5.74 -11.43 -8.01
CA LEU A 95 7.12 -11.57 -8.45
C LEU A 95 7.63 -13.02 -8.48
N ASN A 96 6.83 -14.00 -8.08
CA ASN A 96 7.22 -15.41 -7.93
C ASN A 96 8.43 -15.63 -6.99
N LEU A 97 8.69 -14.71 -6.07
CA LEU A 97 9.81 -14.81 -5.13
C LEU A 97 9.37 -15.44 -3.80
N ASN A 98 10.34 -16.05 -3.10
CA ASN A 98 10.14 -16.53 -1.74
C ASN A 98 11.01 -15.70 -0.79
N LEU A 99 10.38 -15.11 0.24
CA LEU A 99 11.08 -14.35 1.26
C LEU A 99 11.90 -15.30 2.17
N CYS A 100 13.14 -14.92 2.46
CA CYS A 100 14.00 -15.61 3.43
C CYS A 100 13.97 -14.89 4.78
N ASN A 101 13.91 -13.56 4.75
CA ASN A 101 13.85 -12.73 5.95
C ASN A 101 13.14 -11.42 5.62
N TYR A 102 12.54 -10.82 6.65
CA TYR A 102 11.93 -9.49 6.57
C TYR A 102 12.06 -8.77 7.92
N GLN A 103 12.20 -7.47 7.86
CA GLN A 103 12.28 -6.59 9.03
C GLN A 103 11.35 -5.40 8.83
N TYR A 104 10.46 -5.16 9.79
CA TYR A 104 9.64 -3.96 9.81
C TYR A 104 10.49 -2.71 9.94
N ILE A 105 10.20 -1.69 9.12
CA ILE A 105 10.93 -0.41 9.09
C ILE A 105 10.08 0.72 9.61
N LYS A 106 8.92 0.95 9.03
CA LYS A 106 8.02 2.07 9.35
C LYS A 106 6.64 1.85 8.76
N THR A 107 5.72 2.79 9.04
CA THR A 107 4.48 2.94 8.28
C THR A 107 4.51 4.18 7.40
N SER A 108 3.72 4.18 6.33
CA SER A 108 3.45 5.33 5.47
C SER A 108 1.95 5.40 5.14
N PRO A 109 1.24 6.48 5.51
CA PRO A 109 -0.15 6.63 5.10
C PRO A 109 -0.24 6.93 3.60
N ASN A 110 -1.32 6.50 2.96
CA ASN A 110 -1.57 6.72 1.54
C ASN A 110 -3.06 6.95 1.26
N GLU A 111 -3.33 7.64 0.16
CA GLU A 111 -4.64 7.75 -0.45
C GLU A 111 -4.65 6.94 -1.73
N TYR A 112 -5.58 5.99 -1.82
CA TYR A 112 -5.69 5.06 -2.93
C TYR A 112 -7.05 5.24 -3.63
N PRO A 113 -7.12 6.08 -4.69
CA PRO A 113 -8.36 6.32 -5.43
C PRO A 113 -8.67 5.12 -6.35
N TYR A 114 -9.75 4.40 -6.06
CA TYR A 114 -10.18 3.25 -6.83
C TYR A 114 -11.70 3.14 -6.89
N GLY A 115 -12.26 2.86 -8.09
CA GLY A 115 -13.70 2.65 -8.27
C GLY A 115 -14.57 3.86 -7.90
N GLY A 116 -14.04 5.10 -8.00
CA GLY A 116 -14.75 6.32 -7.60
C GLY A 116 -14.73 6.61 -6.09
N PHE A 117 -14.03 5.78 -5.32
CA PHE A 117 -13.83 5.94 -3.89
C PHE A 117 -12.35 6.13 -3.56
N THR A 118 -12.01 6.89 -2.52
CA THR A 118 -10.63 7.00 -2.01
C THR A 118 -10.50 6.15 -0.75
N TYR A 119 -9.74 5.06 -0.87
CA TYR A 119 -9.33 4.25 0.27
C TYR A 119 -8.15 4.93 0.97
N HIS A 120 -8.24 5.03 2.28
CA HIS A 120 -7.09 5.43 3.09
C HIS A 120 -6.36 4.17 3.53
N THR A 121 -5.08 4.03 3.15
CA THR A 121 -4.26 2.89 3.56
C THR A 121 -3.18 3.30 4.53
N LEU A 122 -2.77 2.34 5.35
CA LEU A 122 -1.56 2.42 6.17
C LEU A 122 -0.60 1.33 5.68
N ASP A 123 0.38 1.74 4.91
CA ASP A 123 1.36 0.84 4.33
C ASP A 123 2.42 0.49 5.39
N LEU A 124 2.51 -0.80 5.74
CA LEU A 124 3.53 -1.36 6.62
C LEU A 124 4.75 -1.72 5.76
N VAL A 125 5.85 -1.04 5.98
CA VAL A 125 7.06 -1.15 5.16
C VAL A 125 8.04 -2.12 5.78
N PHE A 126 8.49 -3.11 4.99
CA PHE A 126 9.47 -4.10 5.39
C PHE A 126 10.69 -4.09 4.49
N GLU A 127 11.88 -4.18 5.06
CA GLU A 127 13.08 -4.55 4.31
C GLU A 127 13.17 -6.07 4.23
N CYS A 128 13.32 -6.59 2.99
CA CYS A 128 13.16 -8.00 2.70
C CYS A 128 14.37 -8.58 1.98
N THR A 129 14.72 -9.83 2.31
CA THR A 129 15.66 -10.65 1.53
C THR A 129 14.93 -11.83 0.92
N VAL A 130 15.33 -12.21 -0.29
CA VAL A 130 14.74 -13.31 -1.06
C VAL A 130 15.77 -14.39 -1.36
N SER A 131 15.30 -15.61 -1.60
CA SER A 131 16.18 -16.77 -1.83
C SER A 131 16.96 -16.65 -3.14
N ASN A 132 16.32 -16.16 -4.20
CA ASN A 132 16.93 -16.13 -5.53
C ASN A 132 16.26 -15.06 -6.42
N LEU A 133 16.93 -13.96 -6.66
CA LEU A 133 16.45 -12.90 -7.55
C LEU A 133 16.38 -13.31 -9.04
N LYS A 134 17.02 -14.41 -9.45
CA LYS A 134 16.97 -14.89 -10.84
C LYS A 134 15.62 -15.53 -11.20
N GLU A 135 14.80 -15.83 -10.20
CA GLU A 135 13.47 -16.43 -10.38
C GLU A 135 12.35 -15.39 -10.55
N ILE A 136 12.69 -14.09 -10.54
CA ILE A 136 11.72 -13.02 -10.69
C ILE A 136 10.91 -13.20 -11.98
N LYS A 137 9.61 -13.23 -11.82
CA LYS A 137 8.64 -13.20 -12.91
C LYS A 137 7.54 -12.24 -12.51
N ALA A 138 7.40 -11.14 -13.26
CA ALA A 138 6.28 -10.23 -13.06
C ALA A 138 4.97 -10.91 -13.45
N ASP A 139 3.99 -10.89 -12.58
CA ASP A 139 2.67 -11.49 -12.76
C ASP A 139 1.62 -10.65 -12.03
N ASP A 140 0.34 -11.03 -12.07
CA ASP A 140 -0.77 -10.39 -11.41
C ASP A 140 -0.87 -8.87 -11.68
N ASP A 141 -0.84 -8.04 -10.66
CA ASP A 141 -0.96 -6.59 -10.74
C ASP A 141 0.32 -5.86 -11.23
N VAL A 142 1.36 -6.62 -11.60
CA VAL A 142 2.67 -6.12 -12.00
C VAL A 142 2.96 -6.45 -13.48
N SER A 143 3.12 -5.43 -14.32
CA SER A 143 3.46 -5.58 -15.75
C SER A 143 4.96 -5.71 -16.03
N GLY A 144 5.82 -5.49 -15.04
CA GLY A 144 7.26 -5.58 -15.13
C GLY A 144 7.95 -5.06 -13.88
N TYR A 145 9.27 -5.17 -13.86
CA TYR A 145 10.08 -4.68 -12.73
C TYR A 145 11.40 -4.05 -13.20
N ARG A 146 12.02 -3.25 -12.34
CA ARG A 146 13.33 -2.64 -12.53
C ARG A 146 14.09 -2.57 -11.21
N PHE A 147 15.40 -2.78 -11.26
CA PHE A 147 16.29 -2.43 -10.16
C PHE A 147 16.84 -1.02 -10.41
N ILE A 148 16.64 -0.11 -9.47
CA ILE A 148 17.03 1.29 -9.60
C ILE A 148 17.72 1.72 -8.30
N ASN A 149 18.84 2.45 -8.43
CA ASN A 149 19.44 3.10 -7.28
C ASN A 149 18.44 4.13 -6.71
N VAL A 150 18.17 4.06 -5.41
CA VAL A 150 17.17 4.93 -4.78
C VAL A 150 17.45 6.42 -4.99
N HIS A 151 18.72 6.83 -5.16
CA HIS A 151 19.11 8.21 -5.42
C HIS A 151 18.88 8.65 -6.88
N GLU A 152 18.72 7.71 -7.81
CA GLU A 152 18.56 7.97 -9.25
C GLU A 152 17.09 7.91 -9.69
N VAL A 153 16.22 7.25 -8.93
CA VAL A 153 14.80 7.17 -9.28
C VAL A 153 14.18 8.57 -9.29
N ASN A 154 13.49 8.92 -10.39
CA ASN A 154 12.70 10.13 -10.42
C ASN A 154 11.38 9.93 -9.66
N THR A 155 11.14 10.72 -8.62
CA THR A 155 9.90 10.63 -7.81
C THR A 155 8.64 10.95 -8.62
N GLY A 156 8.76 11.67 -9.73
CA GLY A 156 7.65 11.89 -10.66
C GLY A 156 7.20 10.65 -11.41
N ASP A 157 8.05 9.60 -11.50
CA ASP A 157 7.71 8.32 -12.11
C ASP A 157 7.03 7.36 -11.12
N ILE A 158 6.91 7.74 -9.84
CA ILE A 158 6.29 6.93 -8.78
C ILE A 158 4.81 7.29 -8.65
N GLY A 159 3.95 6.28 -8.71
CA GLY A 159 2.51 6.48 -8.77
C GLY A 159 1.87 6.92 -7.47
N LEU A 160 2.28 6.34 -6.34
CA LEU A 160 1.64 6.50 -5.05
C LEU A 160 2.44 7.40 -4.11
N GLU A 161 1.75 8.18 -3.29
CA GLU A 161 2.39 9.13 -2.38
C GLU A 161 3.18 8.42 -1.28
N SER A 162 2.63 7.34 -0.73
CA SER A 162 3.34 6.54 0.28
C SER A 162 4.70 6.05 -0.22
N ILE A 163 4.76 5.59 -1.47
CA ILE A 163 5.98 5.09 -2.10
C ILE A 163 6.99 6.23 -2.30
N ARG A 164 6.55 7.43 -2.72
CA ARG A 164 7.41 8.62 -2.76
C ARG A 164 8.01 8.95 -1.41
N ASN A 165 7.20 8.86 -0.35
CA ASN A 165 7.63 9.09 1.03
C ASN A 165 8.63 8.02 1.50
N ILE A 166 8.42 6.74 1.12
CA ILE A 166 9.35 5.65 1.42
C ILE A 166 10.69 5.88 0.71
N VAL A 167 10.69 6.23 -0.57
CA VAL A 167 11.91 6.54 -1.34
C VAL A 167 12.68 7.71 -0.71
N THR A 168 11.97 8.74 -0.28
CA THR A 168 12.58 9.89 0.41
C THR A 168 13.25 9.45 1.72
N TYR A 169 12.56 8.66 2.53
CA TYR A 169 13.11 8.09 3.76
C TYR A 169 14.38 7.25 3.51
N LEU A 170 14.37 6.39 2.47
CA LEU A 170 15.53 5.57 2.12
C LEU A 170 16.74 6.44 1.75
N ARG A 171 16.53 7.50 0.97
CA ARG A 171 17.59 8.47 0.61
C ARG A 171 18.22 9.15 1.83
N GLU A 172 17.40 9.51 2.80
CA GLU A 172 17.86 10.18 4.02
C GLU A 172 18.66 9.23 4.92
N THR A 173 18.17 8.01 5.11
CA THR A 173 18.81 7.00 5.95
C THR A 173 20.13 6.49 5.38
N GLU A 174 20.26 6.39 4.06
CA GLU A 174 21.52 6.02 3.41
C GLU A 174 22.58 7.11 3.48
N LYS A 175 22.18 8.39 3.45
CA LYS A 175 23.13 9.52 3.66
C LYS A 175 23.69 9.54 5.08
N SER A 176 22.91 9.15 6.08
CA SER A 176 23.32 9.14 7.48
C SER A 176 24.28 7.99 7.85
N LYS A 177 24.42 6.98 6.97
CA LYS A 177 25.31 5.83 7.14
C LYS A 177 26.68 6.00 6.47
N ARG A 178 26.88 7.11 5.73
CA ARG A 178 28.16 7.52 5.11
C ARG A 178 28.89 8.54 5.97
#